data_c98015c4450272cdfd121d87693ed31f
#
_entry.id   c98015c4450272cdfd121d87693ed31f
#
_cell.length_a   1.000
_cell.length_b   1.000
_cell.length_c   1.000
_cell.angle_alpha   90.00
_cell.angle_beta   90.00
_cell.angle_gamma   90.00
#
_symmetry.space_group_name_H-M   'P 1'
#
loop_
_entity.id
_entity.type
_entity.pdbx_description
1 polymer ?
#
loop_
_entity_poly.entity_id
_entity_poly.type
_entity_poly.pdbx_seq_one_letter_code
_entity_poly.pdbx_strand_id
1 'polypeptide(L)'
;MKYITFTVPCYNSAAYMERCVDSLLIGGEDVEILLIDDGSTDRTGEIADEYERNYPGIVRAVHKSNGGHGSGVNAGLHLATGCYFKVVDSDDWLSEDAYRRLLARVKEFCTGAVAELMDQPDLIVCNYTYNHLEEGTAHTMAYRNVFPAETPCTWNDIGHFRPSQYLIMHALIYRTSVLRETGVCLPEHTF
;
A
#
# COMPACT_ATOMS: atom_id res chain seq x y z
N MET A 1 15.31 -3.92 -9.35
CA MET A 1 15.09 -3.46 -7.96
C MET A 1 13.63 -3.08 -7.86
N LYS A 2 12.94 -3.46 -6.79
CA LYS A 2 11.54 -3.07 -6.56
C LYS A 2 11.50 -1.81 -5.70
N TYR A 3 10.76 -0.81 -6.12
CA TYR A 3 10.66 0.47 -5.40
C TYR A 3 9.55 0.43 -4.34
N ILE A 4 8.41 -0.17 -4.68
CA ILE A 4 7.29 -0.31 -3.75
C ILE A 4 6.85 -1.77 -3.74
N THR A 5 6.66 -2.35 -2.55
CA THR A 5 5.86 -3.56 -2.36
C THR A 5 4.46 -3.16 -1.92
N PHE A 6 3.47 -3.54 -2.70
CA PHE A 6 2.07 -3.53 -2.30
C PHE A 6 1.70 -4.87 -1.70
N THR A 7 1.20 -4.89 -0.48
CA THR A 7 0.58 -6.08 0.09
C THR A 7 -0.93 -5.92 0.08
N VAL A 8 -1.60 -6.91 -0.46
CA VAL A 8 -3.05 -6.95 -0.60
C VAL A 8 -3.57 -8.14 0.20
N PRO A 9 -4.01 -7.93 1.46
CA PRO A 9 -4.69 -8.97 2.22
C PRO A 9 -6.03 -9.30 1.56
N CYS A 10 -6.25 -10.59 1.27
CA CYS A 10 -7.44 -11.08 0.58
C CYS A 10 -8.10 -12.17 1.42
N TYR A 11 -9.39 -12.02 1.67
CA TYR A 11 -10.22 -13.06 2.25
C TYR A 11 -11.61 -13.02 1.65
N ASN A 12 -11.97 -14.04 0.85
CA ASN A 12 -13.24 -14.09 0.10
C ASN A 12 -13.46 -12.83 -0.76
N SER A 13 -12.44 -12.43 -1.50
CA SER A 13 -12.36 -11.17 -2.25
C SER A 13 -12.61 -11.32 -3.74
N ALA A 14 -13.01 -12.51 -4.23
CA ALA A 14 -13.14 -12.83 -5.65
C ALA A 14 -14.03 -11.86 -6.44
N ALA A 15 -14.99 -11.21 -5.78
CA ALA A 15 -15.95 -10.32 -6.45
C ALA A 15 -15.35 -8.93 -6.81
N TYR A 16 -14.23 -8.52 -6.20
CA TYR A 16 -13.75 -7.14 -6.34
C TYR A 16 -12.22 -6.98 -6.42
N MET A 17 -11.43 -8.02 -6.07
CA MET A 17 -9.97 -7.91 -6.01
C MET A 17 -9.30 -7.58 -7.35
N GLU A 18 -9.90 -7.96 -8.48
CA GLU A 18 -9.33 -7.70 -9.80
C GLU A 18 -9.11 -6.19 -10.04
N ARG A 19 -10.09 -5.35 -9.65
CA ARG A 19 -9.96 -3.90 -9.77
C ARG A 19 -8.79 -3.34 -8.94
N CYS A 20 -8.60 -3.88 -7.75
CA CYS A 20 -7.46 -3.54 -6.91
C CYS A 20 -6.15 -3.85 -7.63
N VAL A 21 -5.96 -5.11 -8.02
CA VAL A 21 -4.73 -5.60 -8.63
C VAL A 21 -4.42 -4.88 -9.94
N ASP A 22 -5.41 -4.68 -10.81
CA ASP A 22 -5.23 -3.97 -12.08
C ASP A 22 -4.74 -2.54 -11.87
N SER A 23 -5.23 -1.85 -10.82
CA SER A 23 -4.76 -0.51 -10.48
C SER A 23 -3.30 -0.48 -10.03
N LEU A 24 -2.79 -1.57 -9.44
CA LEU A 24 -1.41 -1.68 -8.97
C LEU A 24 -0.45 -2.09 -10.09
N LEU A 25 -0.92 -2.84 -11.10
CA LEU A 25 -0.14 -3.28 -12.25
C LEU A 25 0.41 -2.15 -13.11
N ILE A 26 -0.14 -0.94 -13.00
CA ILE A 26 0.36 0.29 -13.66
C ILE A 26 1.84 0.54 -13.35
N GLY A 27 2.34 0.09 -12.19
CA GLY A 27 3.74 0.22 -11.78
C GLY A 27 4.71 -0.68 -12.54
N GLY A 28 4.20 -1.71 -13.23
CA GLY A 28 5.01 -2.65 -14.02
C GLY A 28 6.13 -3.30 -13.21
N GLU A 29 7.30 -3.45 -13.81
CA GLU A 29 8.45 -4.12 -13.18
C GLU A 29 9.07 -3.36 -12.00
N ASP A 30 8.70 -2.11 -11.80
CA ASP A 30 9.20 -1.27 -10.73
C ASP A 30 8.60 -1.61 -9.36
N VAL A 31 7.52 -2.38 -9.34
CA VAL A 31 6.79 -2.74 -8.13
C VAL A 31 6.69 -4.25 -7.93
N GLU A 32 6.40 -4.63 -6.71
CA GLU A 32 6.03 -5.97 -6.29
C GLU A 32 4.61 -5.92 -5.71
N ILE A 33 3.78 -6.87 -6.09
CA ILE A 33 2.40 -7.01 -5.60
C ILE A 33 2.29 -8.38 -4.93
N LEU A 34 2.07 -8.39 -3.62
CA LEU A 34 1.87 -9.59 -2.82
C LEU A 34 0.39 -9.76 -2.55
N LEU A 35 -0.24 -10.74 -3.20
CA LEU A 35 -1.62 -11.13 -2.96
C LEU A 35 -1.63 -12.18 -1.84
N ILE A 36 -2.05 -11.77 -0.64
CA ILE A 36 -2.03 -12.63 0.54
C ILE A 36 -3.43 -13.22 0.73
N ASP A 37 -3.63 -14.42 0.21
CA ASP A 37 -4.87 -15.18 0.42
C ASP A 37 -4.89 -15.78 1.82
N ASP A 38 -5.66 -15.21 2.70
CA ASP A 38 -5.80 -15.57 4.11
C ASP A 38 -6.82 -16.72 4.32
N GLY A 39 -6.68 -17.77 3.52
CA GLY A 39 -7.49 -18.97 3.63
C GLY A 39 -8.91 -18.80 3.10
N SER A 40 -9.06 -18.17 1.94
CA SER A 40 -10.35 -17.97 1.27
C SER A 40 -11.03 -19.29 0.91
N THR A 41 -12.34 -19.27 0.88
CA THR A 41 -13.20 -20.41 0.48
C THR A 41 -13.89 -20.19 -0.87
N ASP A 42 -13.77 -19.00 -1.42
CA ASP A 42 -14.22 -18.65 -2.76
C ASP A 42 -13.07 -18.76 -3.79
N ARG A 43 -13.22 -18.15 -4.97
CA ARG A 43 -12.21 -18.19 -6.04
C ARG A 43 -11.04 -17.22 -5.85
N THR A 44 -10.91 -16.57 -4.70
CA THR A 44 -9.83 -15.60 -4.44
C THR A 44 -8.45 -16.18 -4.70
N GLY A 45 -8.17 -17.38 -4.18
CA GLY A 45 -6.88 -18.06 -4.38
C GLY A 45 -6.60 -18.38 -5.85
N GLU A 46 -7.62 -18.86 -6.59
CA GLU A 46 -7.49 -19.14 -8.02
C GLU A 46 -7.16 -17.87 -8.82
N ILE A 47 -7.82 -16.76 -8.51
CA ILE A 47 -7.58 -15.45 -9.14
C ILE A 47 -6.16 -14.97 -8.82
N ALA A 48 -5.71 -15.10 -7.57
CA ALA A 48 -4.34 -14.73 -7.18
C ALA A 48 -3.29 -15.50 -7.98
N ASP A 49 -3.48 -16.82 -8.15
CA ASP A 49 -2.61 -17.68 -8.94
C ASP A 49 -2.63 -17.30 -10.44
N GLU A 50 -3.77 -16.88 -10.97
CA GLU A 50 -3.88 -16.40 -12.35
C GLU A 50 -3.07 -15.12 -12.56
N TYR A 51 -3.14 -14.18 -11.62
CA TYR A 51 -2.32 -12.96 -11.68
C TYR A 51 -0.83 -13.26 -11.57
N GLU A 52 -0.39 -14.15 -10.69
CA GLU A 52 1.02 -14.54 -10.59
C GLU A 52 1.53 -15.16 -11.90
N ARG A 53 0.75 -16.05 -12.53
CA ARG A 53 1.10 -16.67 -13.82
C ARG A 53 1.18 -15.66 -14.97
N ASN A 54 0.27 -14.67 -14.98
CA ASN A 54 0.18 -13.66 -16.04
C ASN A 54 1.21 -12.54 -15.88
N TYR A 55 1.66 -12.26 -14.65
CA TYR A 55 2.59 -11.18 -14.32
C TYR A 55 3.78 -11.67 -13.49
N PRO A 56 4.57 -12.63 -14.04
CA PRO A 56 5.69 -13.22 -13.31
C PRO A 56 6.73 -12.14 -12.94
N GLY A 57 7.20 -12.17 -11.69
CA GLY A 57 8.17 -11.20 -11.18
C GLY A 57 7.56 -9.83 -10.79
N ILE A 58 6.25 -9.62 -11.00
CA ILE A 58 5.52 -8.45 -10.54
C ILE A 58 4.53 -8.86 -9.45
N VAL A 59 3.69 -9.87 -9.73
CA VAL A 59 2.70 -10.40 -8.80
C VAL A 59 3.22 -11.71 -8.20
N ARG A 60 2.92 -11.91 -6.92
CA ARG A 60 3.14 -13.14 -6.19
C ARG A 60 1.93 -13.48 -5.35
N ALA A 61 1.37 -14.67 -5.56
CA ALA A 61 0.33 -15.24 -4.71
C ALA A 61 0.94 -15.91 -3.47
N VAL A 62 0.35 -15.68 -2.32
CA VAL A 62 0.78 -16.26 -1.04
C VAL A 62 -0.44 -16.80 -0.32
N HIS A 63 -0.56 -18.12 -0.23
CA HIS A 63 -1.66 -18.77 0.48
C HIS A 63 -1.28 -19.11 1.90
N LYS A 64 -2.16 -18.83 2.84
CA LYS A 64 -1.96 -19.18 4.26
C LYS A 64 -3.29 -19.58 4.92
N SER A 65 -3.22 -20.23 6.07
CA SER A 65 -4.41 -20.43 6.90
C SER A 65 -4.89 -19.09 7.44
N ASN A 66 -6.22 -18.95 7.57
CA ASN A 66 -6.83 -17.72 8.04
C ASN A 66 -6.27 -17.29 9.41
N GLY A 67 -5.78 -16.08 9.47
CA GLY A 67 -5.24 -15.43 10.65
C GLY A 67 -5.77 -14.01 10.84
N GLY A 68 -6.67 -13.57 9.95
CA GLY A 68 -7.23 -12.22 9.93
C GLY A 68 -6.37 -11.19 9.20
N HIS A 69 -6.91 -10.00 8.99
CA HIS A 69 -6.30 -8.93 8.21
C HIS A 69 -4.86 -8.61 8.66
N GLY A 70 -4.64 -8.45 9.98
CA GLY A 70 -3.31 -8.15 10.53
C GLY A 70 -2.28 -9.22 10.19
N SER A 71 -2.67 -10.50 10.19
CA SER A 71 -1.82 -11.63 9.79
C SER A 71 -1.42 -11.54 8.31
N GLY A 72 -2.34 -11.12 7.44
CA GLY A 72 -2.06 -10.87 6.02
C GLY A 72 -1.04 -9.76 5.83
N VAL A 73 -1.19 -8.64 6.55
CA VAL A 73 -0.24 -7.52 6.52
C VAL A 73 1.14 -7.93 7.04
N ASN A 74 1.20 -8.66 8.16
CA ASN A 74 2.46 -9.17 8.72
C ASN A 74 3.20 -10.08 7.72
N ALA A 75 2.48 -10.99 7.08
CA ALA A 75 3.03 -11.87 6.06
C ALA A 75 3.59 -11.07 4.86
N GLY A 76 2.83 -10.09 4.39
CA GLY A 76 3.27 -9.19 3.33
C GLY A 76 4.52 -8.41 3.69
N LEU A 77 4.60 -7.82 4.88
CA LEU A 77 5.78 -7.09 5.34
C LEU A 77 7.01 -8.01 5.44
N HIS A 78 6.82 -9.23 5.92
CA HIS A 78 7.91 -10.21 5.99
C HIS A 78 8.49 -10.54 4.62
N LEU A 79 7.64 -10.68 3.60
CA LEU A 79 8.01 -11.05 2.23
C LEU A 79 8.45 -9.88 1.35
N ALA A 80 8.12 -8.65 1.72
CA ALA A 80 8.35 -7.46 0.91
C ALA A 80 9.81 -7.30 0.47
N THR A 81 10.04 -6.99 -0.80
CA THR A 81 11.39 -6.72 -1.36
C THR A 81 11.58 -5.28 -1.81
N GLY A 82 10.52 -4.48 -1.87
CA GLY A 82 10.55 -3.08 -2.25
C GLY A 82 11.16 -2.17 -1.18
N CYS A 83 11.73 -1.06 -1.62
CA CYS A 83 12.26 -0.03 -0.72
C CYS A 83 11.19 0.54 0.20
N TYR A 84 9.98 0.65 -0.33
CA TYR A 84 8.80 1.11 0.40
C TYR A 84 7.72 0.02 0.44
N PHE A 85 6.91 0.05 1.49
CA PHE A 85 5.84 -0.90 1.76
C PHE A 85 4.52 -0.17 1.89
N LYS A 86 3.49 -0.64 1.21
CA LYS A 86 2.12 -0.14 1.29
C LYS A 86 1.13 -1.28 1.40
N VAL A 87 0.20 -1.16 2.32
CA VAL A 87 -1.00 -2.01 2.38
C VAL A 87 -2.07 -1.40 1.48
N VAL A 88 -2.74 -2.22 0.71
CA VAL A 88 -3.94 -1.86 -0.07
C VAL A 88 -4.99 -2.94 0.19
N ASP A 89 -6.14 -2.56 0.70
CA ASP A 89 -7.22 -3.51 0.91
C ASP A 89 -7.77 -3.99 -0.44
N SER A 90 -8.20 -5.24 -0.50
CA SER A 90 -8.58 -5.90 -1.75
C SER A 90 -9.81 -5.29 -2.45
N ASP A 91 -10.55 -4.42 -1.78
CA ASP A 91 -11.68 -3.65 -2.31
C ASP A 91 -11.32 -2.19 -2.65
N ASP A 92 -10.08 -1.77 -2.39
CA ASP A 92 -9.56 -0.45 -2.71
C ASP A 92 -8.79 -0.43 -4.05
N TRP A 93 -8.54 0.76 -4.60
CA TRP A 93 -7.73 0.95 -5.79
C TRP A 93 -6.98 2.29 -5.77
N LEU A 94 -5.92 2.39 -6.54
CA LEU A 94 -5.14 3.61 -6.68
C LEU A 94 -5.60 4.44 -7.88
N SER A 95 -5.63 5.76 -7.72
CA SER A 95 -5.76 6.70 -8.85
C SER A 95 -4.50 6.65 -9.70
N GLU A 96 -4.64 6.38 -11.01
CA GLU A 96 -3.50 6.24 -11.93
C GLU A 96 -2.56 7.44 -11.89
N ASP A 97 -3.09 8.67 -11.99
CA ASP A 97 -2.28 9.90 -12.00
C ASP A 97 -1.51 10.09 -10.68
N ALA A 98 -2.18 9.83 -9.54
CA ALA A 98 -1.55 9.95 -8.24
C ALA A 98 -0.48 8.87 -8.05
N TYR A 99 -0.75 7.66 -8.50
CA TYR A 99 0.19 6.54 -8.42
C TYR A 99 1.44 6.77 -9.29
N ARG A 100 1.28 7.24 -10.53
CA ARG A 100 2.43 7.54 -11.40
C ARG A 100 3.33 8.62 -10.78
N ARG A 101 2.77 9.68 -10.20
CA ARG A 101 3.53 10.71 -9.49
C ARG A 101 4.24 10.16 -8.26
N LEU A 102 3.55 9.36 -7.45
CA LEU A 102 4.13 8.70 -6.28
C LEU A 102 5.33 7.83 -6.68
N LEU A 103 5.15 6.96 -7.68
CA LEU A 103 6.21 6.05 -8.12
C LEU A 103 7.44 6.81 -8.65
N ALA A 104 7.24 7.89 -9.38
CA ALA A 104 8.33 8.75 -9.83
C ALA A 104 9.13 9.32 -8.64
N ARG A 105 8.44 9.85 -7.62
CA ARG A 105 9.10 10.38 -6.41
C ARG A 105 9.82 9.30 -5.62
N VAL A 106 9.22 8.13 -5.46
CA VAL A 106 9.86 7.01 -4.76
C VAL A 106 11.12 6.55 -5.48
N LYS A 107 11.11 6.53 -6.81
CA LYS A 107 12.32 6.24 -7.60
C LYS A 107 13.44 7.25 -7.35
N GLU A 108 13.13 8.54 -7.31
CA GLU A 108 14.10 9.59 -7.00
C GLU A 108 14.73 9.36 -5.62
N PHE A 109 13.94 9.07 -4.59
CA PHE A 109 14.43 8.75 -3.24
C PHE A 109 15.34 7.51 -3.23
N CYS A 110 14.96 6.44 -3.94
CA CYS A 110 15.71 5.18 -3.92
C CYS A 110 16.97 5.20 -4.77
N THR A 111 17.07 6.05 -5.80
CA THR A 111 18.22 6.10 -6.71
C THR A 111 19.26 7.14 -6.33
N GLY A 112 19.01 7.92 -5.28
CA GLY A 112 19.94 8.99 -4.84
C GLY A 112 20.00 10.18 -5.78
N ALA A 113 19.08 10.31 -6.74
CA ALA A 113 19.00 11.48 -7.61
C ALA A 113 18.74 12.79 -6.84
N VAL A 114 18.34 12.68 -5.57
CA VAL A 114 18.10 13.77 -4.62
C VAL A 114 19.11 13.73 -3.45
N ALA A 115 20.27 13.12 -3.67
CA ALA A 115 21.27 12.82 -2.62
C ALA A 115 21.83 14.03 -1.84
N GLU A 116 21.53 15.25 -2.25
CA GLU A 116 21.93 16.46 -1.51
C GLU A 116 20.86 16.98 -0.55
N LEU A 117 19.65 16.41 -0.55
CA LEU A 117 18.51 17.08 0.09
C LEU A 117 17.83 16.34 1.22
N MET A 118 18.16 15.15 1.58
CA MET A 118 17.67 14.46 2.77
C MET A 118 17.68 12.94 2.58
N ASP A 119 17.93 12.26 3.63
CA ASP A 119 17.68 10.84 3.79
C ASP A 119 16.30 10.46 3.20
N GLN A 120 16.22 9.27 2.68
CA GLN A 120 14.94 8.72 2.19
C GLN A 120 13.88 8.90 3.28
N PRO A 121 12.69 9.46 2.99
CA PRO A 121 11.67 9.66 4.00
C PRO A 121 11.24 8.31 4.61
N ASP A 122 11.08 8.27 5.91
CA ASP A 122 10.64 7.07 6.63
C ASP A 122 9.18 6.75 6.34
N LEU A 123 8.39 7.82 6.09
CA LEU A 123 6.95 7.75 5.88
C LEU A 123 6.54 8.73 4.77
N ILE A 124 5.74 8.26 3.84
CA ILE A 124 5.08 9.09 2.84
C ILE A 124 3.58 9.09 3.16
N VAL A 125 2.99 10.27 3.27
CA VAL A 125 1.57 10.46 3.54
C VAL A 125 0.87 10.91 2.27
N CYS A 126 -0.13 10.15 1.84
CA CYS A 126 -0.97 10.45 0.68
C CYS A 126 -2.38 10.85 1.12
N ASN A 127 -3.06 11.59 0.27
CA ASN A 127 -4.50 11.75 0.41
C ASN A 127 -5.22 10.44 0.04
N TYR A 128 -6.44 10.26 0.53
CA TYR A 128 -7.31 9.18 0.10
C TYR A 128 -8.74 9.70 -0.10
N THR A 129 -9.53 8.93 -0.84
CA THR A 129 -10.90 9.33 -1.22
C THR A 129 -11.86 8.21 -0.85
N TYR A 130 -12.88 8.55 -0.09
CA TYR A 130 -14.06 7.70 0.08
C TYR A 130 -14.95 7.82 -1.15
N ASN A 131 -15.22 6.72 -1.81
CA ASN A 131 -16.17 6.66 -2.92
C ASN A 131 -17.46 5.99 -2.47
N HIS A 132 -18.55 6.74 -2.45
CA HIS A 132 -19.89 6.23 -2.21
C HIS A 132 -20.49 5.79 -3.55
N LEU A 133 -20.19 4.56 -3.97
CA LEU A 133 -20.53 4.05 -5.30
C LEU A 133 -22.04 4.08 -5.58
N GLU A 134 -22.86 3.78 -4.58
CA GLU A 134 -24.32 3.79 -4.69
C GLU A 134 -24.89 5.20 -4.88
N GLU A 135 -24.28 6.19 -4.25
CA GLU A 135 -24.71 7.60 -4.29
C GLU A 135 -24.03 8.40 -5.39
N GLY A 136 -22.98 7.85 -6.00
CA GLY A 136 -22.17 8.56 -7.01
C GLY A 136 -21.41 9.76 -6.43
N THR A 137 -21.17 9.79 -5.12
CA THR A 137 -20.45 10.87 -4.43
C THR A 137 -19.05 10.42 -4.01
N ALA A 138 -18.13 11.38 -3.90
CA ALA A 138 -16.77 11.13 -3.45
C ALA A 138 -16.32 12.21 -2.47
N HIS A 139 -15.63 11.81 -1.39
CA HIS A 139 -15.06 12.73 -0.43
C HIS A 139 -13.56 12.45 -0.25
N THR A 140 -12.72 13.44 -0.54
CA THR A 140 -11.27 13.31 -0.40
C THR A 140 -10.80 13.85 0.95
N MET A 141 -10.15 12.99 1.72
CA MET A 141 -9.41 13.38 2.92
C MET A 141 -8.03 13.89 2.50
N ALA A 142 -7.83 15.19 2.65
CA ALA A 142 -6.58 15.86 2.30
C ALA A 142 -5.88 16.37 3.56
N TYR A 143 -4.55 16.27 3.57
CA TYR A 143 -3.71 16.60 4.73
C TYR A 143 -2.92 17.91 4.58
N ARG A 144 -3.29 18.79 3.63
CA ARG A 144 -2.58 20.05 3.36
C ARG A 144 -2.44 21.00 4.55
N ASN A 145 -3.34 20.87 5.53
CA ASN A 145 -3.27 21.65 6.78
C ASN A 145 -2.35 21.03 7.82
N VAL A 146 -1.92 19.81 7.61
CA VAL A 146 -1.08 19.04 8.54
C VAL A 146 0.34 18.92 8.01
N PHE A 147 0.50 18.51 6.76
CA PHE A 147 1.79 18.29 6.13
C PHE A 147 2.05 19.29 5.01
N PRO A 148 3.28 19.83 4.90
CA PRO A 148 3.68 20.61 3.73
C PRO A 148 3.58 19.72 2.49
N ALA A 149 3.01 20.26 1.40
CA ALA A 149 2.80 19.50 0.19
C ALA A 149 4.13 19.22 -0.53
N GLU A 150 4.35 17.96 -0.88
CA GLU A 150 5.50 17.48 -1.67
C GLU A 150 6.89 17.86 -1.12
N THR A 151 6.96 18.18 0.17
CA THR A 151 8.18 18.63 0.83
C THR A 151 8.48 17.70 2.01
N PRO A 152 9.72 17.21 2.15
CA PRO A 152 10.13 16.50 3.35
C PRO A 152 9.99 17.38 4.60
N CYS A 153 9.52 16.80 5.68
CA CYS A 153 9.35 17.48 6.97
C CYS A 153 9.58 16.51 8.11
N THR A 154 9.81 17.04 9.30
CA THR A 154 9.87 16.27 10.55
C THR A 154 8.56 16.40 11.31
N TRP A 155 8.38 15.61 12.35
CA TRP A 155 7.21 15.73 13.23
C TRP A 155 7.07 17.11 13.91
N ASN A 156 8.14 17.89 13.98
CA ASN A 156 8.12 19.24 14.53
C ASN A 156 7.56 20.28 13.55
N ASP A 157 7.48 19.94 12.28
CA ASP A 157 7.07 20.84 11.19
C ASP A 157 5.58 20.66 10.82
N ILE A 158 4.92 19.65 11.40
CA ILE A 158 3.52 19.34 11.05
C ILE A 158 2.54 20.28 11.75
N GLY A 159 1.43 20.56 11.06
CA GLY A 159 0.28 21.28 11.61
C GLY A 159 -0.63 20.40 12.48
N HIS A 160 -1.75 20.98 12.88
CA HIS A 160 -2.70 20.27 13.72
C HIS A 160 -3.75 19.51 12.88
N PHE A 161 -4.04 18.29 13.30
CA PHE A 161 -5.16 17.53 12.77
C PHE A 161 -6.48 18.15 13.21
N ARG A 162 -7.44 18.23 12.32
CA ARG A 162 -8.83 18.53 12.66
C ARG A 162 -9.45 17.30 13.37
N PRO A 163 -10.53 17.48 14.19
CA PRO A 163 -11.15 16.36 14.89
C PRO A 163 -11.59 15.18 14.02
N SER A 164 -11.88 15.43 12.73
CA SER A 164 -12.27 14.42 11.75
C SER A 164 -11.10 13.89 10.91
N GLN A 165 -9.88 14.40 11.11
CA GLN A 165 -8.70 13.95 10.39
C GLN A 165 -7.87 13.01 11.26
N TYR A 166 -7.53 11.86 10.72
CA TYR A 166 -6.63 10.89 11.34
C TYR A 166 -5.85 10.17 10.25
N LEU A 167 -4.68 9.69 10.58
CA LEU A 167 -3.89 8.87 9.67
C LEU A 167 -4.43 7.45 9.67
N ILE A 168 -4.76 6.96 8.49
CA ILE A 168 -5.18 5.58 8.27
C ILE A 168 -4.18 4.87 7.38
N MET A 169 -4.19 3.55 7.41
CA MET A 169 -3.30 2.70 6.64
C MET A 169 -3.33 3.01 5.14
N HIS A 170 -4.50 3.33 4.59
CA HIS A 170 -4.67 3.69 3.17
C HIS A 170 -3.89 4.94 2.75
N ALA A 171 -3.62 5.86 3.69
CA ALA A 171 -2.85 7.08 3.44
C ALA A 171 -1.33 6.88 3.53
N LEU A 172 -0.86 5.77 4.09
CA LEU A 172 0.52 5.61 4.55
C LEU A 172 1.33 4.67 3.66
N ILE A 173 2.59 5.06 3.42
CA ILE A 173 3.59 4.27 2.73
C ILE A 173 4.86 4.37 3.54
N TYR A 174 5.38 3.25 3.97
CA TYR A 174 6.50 3.18 4.90
C TYR A 174 7.79 2.78 4.19
N ARG A 175 8.93 3.35 4.59
CA ARG A 175 10.21 2.78 4.23
C ARG A 175 10.32 1.39 4.86
N THR A 176 10.48 0.35 4.03
CA THR A 176 10.39 -1.06 4.44
C THR A 176 11.37 -1.41 5.56
N SER A 177 12.62 -0.93 5.47
CA SER A 177 13.63 -1.19 6.49
C SER A 177 13.24 -0.59 7.84
N VAL A 178 12.78 0.66 7.86
CA VAL A 178 12.36 1.35 9.08
C VAL A 178 11.18 0.64 9.73
N LEU A 179 10.16 0.27 8.93
CA LEU A 179 9.00 -0.44 9.46
C LEU A 179 9.39 -1.79 10.09
N ARG A 180 10.32 -2.52 9.47
CA ARG A 180 10.85 -3.78 10.03
C ARG A 180 11.65 -3.57 11.31
N GLU A 181 12.48 -2.53 11.36
CA GLU A 181 13.28 -2.19 12.54
C GLU A 181 12.43 -1.87 13.78
N THR A 182 11.21 -1.38 13.60
CA THR A 182 10.30 -1.14 14.73
C THR A 182 9.89 -2.42 15.45
N GLY A 183 9.94 -3.57 14.78
CA GLY A 183 9.46 -4.85 15.30
C GLY A 183 7.95 -4.91 15.55
N VAL A 184 7.18 -3.92 15.07
CA VAL A 184 5.73 -3.90 15.23
C VAL A 184 5.09 -5.00 14.41
N CYS A 185 4.24 -5.79 15.05
CA CYS A 185 3.37 -6.77 14.42
C CYS A 185 1.91 -6.39 14.70
N LEU A 186 1.08 -6.50 13.69
CA LEU A 186 -0.36 -6.32 13.88
C LEU A 186 -0.96 -7.54 14.60
N PRO A 187 -1.99 -7.34 15.45
CA PRO A 187 -2.68 -8.45 16.09
C PRO A 187 -3.28 -9.41 15.04
N GLU A 188 -3.16 -10.68 15.31
CA GLU A 188 -3.76 -11.74 14.49
C GLU A 188 -5.10 -12.18 15.08
N HIS A 189 -5.98 -12.78 14.27
CA HIS A 189 -7.31 -13.25 14.67
C HIS A 189 -8.19 -12.16 15.33
N THR A 190 -7.95 -10.90 14.99
CA THR A 190 -8.80 -9.76 15.42
C THR A 190 -9.51 -9.17 14.21
N PHE A 191 -10.77 -8.76 14.42
CA PHE A 191 -11.62 -8.07 13.46
C PHE A 191 -11.95 -6.68 13.97
#